data_6d098cbea62840ba5cbaafdd67fee6a5
#
_entry.id   6d098cbea62840ba5cbaafdd67fee6a5
#
_cell.length_a   1.000
_cell.length_b   1.000
_cell.length_c   1.000
_cell.angle_alpha   90.00
_cell.angle_beta   90.00
_cell.angle_gamma   90.00
#
_symmetry.space_group_name_H-M   'P 1'
#
loop_
_entity.id
_entity.type
_entity.pdbx_description
1 polymer ?
#
loop_
_entity_poly.entity_id
_entity_poly.type
_entity_poly.pdbx_seq_one_letter_code
_entity_poly.pdbx_strand_id
1 'polypeptide(L)'
;MSLCSVVDSATLDRHMRAAAIFGPGCSPENLKPFETDETVDWRVGVPSATDQVDIILLFGGDGTIHRQLSQLVKLKLPVLIVPAGSGNDFARALGIRRVRDSLAAWRRFKDRQDNVCAIDLGIITPVSLEAGAPSAPDEPPQYFCSVAGIGLDAEVSRRAHKLPRWLRRHGGYALTLGPAIFRFAPFPVKIMIAGDEGIWAVRSHQPTILAAFANTSTYGGGMKIAPHAQMDDGHLDVCVIGGIDPFKLACMFPTVYFGRHLRIGEVDYFQATRLRVETEAPLEIYADGEYVCRTPAEIGVQGGALKMLTL
;
A
#
# COMPACT_ATOMS: atom_id res chain seq x y z
N MET A 1 42.85 13.06 -1.72
CA MET A 1 42.58 14.21 -0.82
C MET A 1 41.15 14.18 -0.45
N SER A 2 40.87 13.71 0.75
CA SER A 2 39.56 13.48 1.33
C SER A 2 38.96 14.80 1.82
N LEU A 3 37.85 15.25 1.25
CA LEU A 3 37.05 16.33 1.82
C LEU A 3 36.05 15.70 2.80
N CYS A 4 36.49 15.56 4.03
CA CYS A 4 35.64 15.32 5.17
C CYS A 4 34.87 16.64 5.43
N SER A 5 33.59 16.73 5.04
CA SER A 5 32.74 17.84 5.43
C SER A 5 32.50 17.74 6.93
N VAL A 6 33.03 18.71 7.66
CA VAL A 6 32.75 18.96 9.07
C VAL A 6 31.23 19.17 9.19
N VAL A 7 30.54 18.24 9.81
CA VAL A 7 29.16 18.43 10.26
C VAL A 7 29.23 19.41 11.41
N ASP A 8 28.61 20.56 11.20
CA ASP A 8 28.56 21.67 12.12
C ASP A 8 27.91 21.21 13.44
N SER A 9 28.60 21.34 14.54
CA SER A 9 28.19 20.93 15.89
C SER A 9 27.05 21.79 16.48
N ALA A 10 26.43 22.66 15.66
CA ALA A 10 25.32 23.53 16.05
C ALA A 10 23.94 22.85 16.01
N THR A 11 23.83 21.56 15.71
CA THR A 11 22.54 20.84 15.56
C THR A 11 22.08 20.16 16.85
N LEU A 12 22.78 20.27 17.97
CA LEU A 12 22.54 19.46 19.18
C LEU A 12 21.50 20.04 20.16
N ASP A 13 20.95 21.23 19.92
CA ASP A 13 20.02 21.88 20.87
C ASP A 13 18.64 22.23 20.26
N ARG A 14 18.29 21.65 19.11
CA ARG A 14 16.99 21.91 18.52
C ARG A 14 15.94 20.92 19.07
N HIS A 15 15.00 21.42 19.86
CA HIS A 15 13.81 20.66 20.24
C HIS A 15 13.15 20.07 18.99
N MET A 16 13.00 18.74 18.95
CA MET A 16 12.33 18.03 17.87
C MET A 16 10.84 18.18 18.02
N ARG A 17 10.13 18.47 16.94
CA ARG A 17 8.67 18.59 16.93
C ARG A 17 8.07 17.39 16.24
N ALA A 18 7.28 16.61 16.94
CA ALA A 18 6.66 15.40 16.43
C ALA A 18 5.12 15.50 16.45
N ALA A 19 4.47 15.00 15.41
CA ALA A 19 3.01 14.85 15.38
C ALA A 19 2.61 13.38 15.56
N ALA A 20 1.60 13.13 16.40
CA ALA A 20 1.02 11.81 16.62
C ALA A 20 -0.38 11.74 16.03
N ILE A 21 -0.58 10.83 15.04
CA ILE A 21 -1.88 10.59 14.41
C ILE A 21 -2.41 9.25 14.92
N PHE A 22 -3.61 9.25 15.47
CA PHE A 22 -4.24 8.06 16.04
C PHE A 22 -5.35 7.54 15.13
N GLY A 23 -5.22 6.28 14.72
CA GLY A 23 -6.28 5.53 14.05
C GLY A 23 -7.32 4.97 15.02
N PRO A 24 -8.40 4.37 14.49
CA PRO A 24 -9.45 3.77 15.31
C PRO A 24 -8.92 2.73 16.30
N GLY A 25 -9.22 2.90 17.58
CA GLY A 25 -8.77 2.04 18.67
C GLY A 25 -7.40 2.39 19.24
N CYS A 26 -6.80 3.48 18.79
CA CYS A 26 -5.60 4.09 19.39
C CYS A 26 -5.98 5.36 20.13
N SER A 27 -5.18 5.71 21.13
CA SER A 27 -5.37 6.89 21.98
C SER A 27 -4.02 7.50 22.37
N PRO A 28 -3.98 8.70 22.97
CA PRO A 28 -2.76 9.29 23.49
C PRO A 28 -1.98 8.38 24.47
N GLU A 29 -2.65 7.44 25.13
CA GLU A 29 -1.98 6.44 25.97
C GLU A 29 -0.93 5.61 25.21
N ASN A 30 -1.16 5.37 23.91
CA ASN A 30 -0.22 4.64 23.05
C ASN A 30 1.06 5.44 22.76
N LEU A 31 1.04 6.76 22.98
CA LEU A 31 2.19 7.64 22.78
C LEU A 31 3.19 7.56 23.96
N LYS A 32 2.73 7.27 25.18
CA LYS A 32 3.57 7.26 26.40
C LYS A 32 4.93 6.57 26.26
N PRO A 33 5.07 5.41 25.58
CA PRO A 33 6.37 4.78 25.40
C PRO A 33 7.38 5.60 24.56
N PHE A 34 6.90 6.58 23.79
CA PHE A 34 7.69 7.46 22.92
C PHE A 34 8.02 8.81 23.59
N GLU A 35 7.27 9.19 24.63
CA GLU A 35 7.41 10.43 25.41
C GLU A 35 8.48 10.33 26.52
N THR A 36 9.51 9.52 26.31
CA THR A 36 10.55 9.31 27.33
C THR A 36 11.59 10.43 27.40
N ASP A 37 11.44 11.46 26.58
CA ASP A 37 12.43 12.51 26.37
C ASP A 37 11.74 13.88 26.31
N GLU A 38 12.12 14.80 27.19
CA GLU A 38 11.61 16.16 27.26
C GLU A 38 12.06 17.05 26.09
N THR A 39 12.99 16.55 25.24
CA THR A 39 13.49 17.27 24.07
C THR A 39 12.54 17.21 22.86
N VAL A 40 11.39 16.52 22.98
CA VAL A 40 10.41 16.36 21.90
C VAL A 40 9.11 17.05 22.23
N ASP A 41 8.75 18.04 21.41
CA ASP A 41 7.45 18.71 21.46
C ASP A 41 6.41 17.91 20.69
N TRP A 42 5.40 17.40 21.39
CA TRP A 42 4.36 16.57 20.80
C TRP A 42 3.12 17.36 20.40
N ARG A 43 2.61 17.07 19.22
CA ARG A 43 1.28 17.49 18.75
C ARG A 43 0.42 16.28 18.46
N VAL A 44 -0.87 16.38 18.75
CA VAL A 44 -1.85 15.34 18.38
C VAL A 44 -2.63 15.80 17.17
N GLY A 45 -2.76 14.92 16.18
CA GLY A 45 -3.47 15.17 14.93
C GLY A 45 -2.55 15.41 13.74
N VAL A 46 -3.18 15.57 12.56
CA VAL A 46 -2.47 15.84 11.31
C VAL A 46 -1.99 17.28 11.29
N PRO A 47 -0.71 17.56 11.08
CA PRO A 47 -0.22 18.92 11.00
C PRO A 47 -0.77 19.65 9.76
N SER A 48 -1.01 20.95 9.89
CA SER A 48 -1.49 21.80 8.80
C SER A 48 -0.38 22.37 7.91
N ALA A 49 0.84 22.45 8.44
CA ALA A 49 2.00 22.99 7.75
C ALA A 49 3.26 22.17 8.07
N THR A 50 4.14 22.02 7.07
CA THR A 50 5.36 21.20 7.19
C THR A 50 6.41 21.76 8.12
N ASP A 51 6.45 23.09 8.28
CA ASP A 51 7.39 23.79 9.16
C ASP A 51 7.07 23.64 10.65
N GLN A 52 5.89 23.10 10.97
CA GLN A 52 5.43 22.91 12.34
C GLN A 52 5.89 21.61 13.00
N VAL A 53 6.33 20.60 12.21
CA VAL A 53 6.79 19.32 12.72
C VAL A 53 7.94 18.77 11.89
N ASP A 54 8.76 17.95 12.50
CA ASP A 54 9.94 17.35 11.89
C ASP A 54 9.66 15.87 11.52
N ILE A 55 8.67 15.23 12.16
CA ILE A 55 8.29 13.81 11.95
C ILE A 55 6.85 13.54 12.35
N ILE A 56 6.24 12.56 11.74
CA ILE A 56 4.90 12.07 12.05
C ILE A 56 4.98 10.62 12.57
N LEU A 57 4.36 10.36 13.72
CA LEU A 57 4.11 9.02 14.23
C LEU A 57 2.65 8.66 13.95
N LEU A 58 2.41 7.60 13.17
CA LEU A 58 1.08 7.16 12.81
C LEU A 58 0.75 5.85 13.54
N PHE A 59 -0.16 5.95 14.51
CA PHE A 59 -0.66 4.82 15.31
C PHE A 59 -1.87 4.20 14.63
N GLY A 60 -1.70 3.04 14.01
CA GLY A 60 -2.81 2.41 13.31
C GLY A 60 -2.42 1.17 12.50
N GLY A 61 -3.36 0.69 11.70
CA GLY A 61 -3.17 -0.37 10.72
C GLY A 61 -3.30 0.15 9.28
N ASP A 62 -3.27 -0.77 8.32
CA ASP A 62 -3.25 -0.47 6.88
C ASP A 62 -4.34 0.51 6.43
N GLY A 63 -5.59 0.33 6.88
CA GLY A 63 -6.68 1.26 6.56
C GLY A 63 -6.53 2.66 7.19
N THR A 64 -5.78 2.82 8.30
CA THR A 64 -5.46 4.15 8.84
C THR A 64 -4.41 4.83 7.97
N ILE A 65 -3.39 4.08 7.57
CA ILE A 65 -2.33 4.56 6.68
C ILE A 65 -2.94 5.00 5.35
N HIS A 66 -3.73 4.13 4.71
CA HIS A 66 -4.38 4.41 3.42
C HIS A 66 -5.14 5.76 3.44
N ARG A 67 -5.97 6.00 4.45
CA ARG A 67 -6.73 7.25 4.57
C ARG A 67 -5.87 8.51 4.74
N GLN A 68 -4.63 8.37 5.19
CA GLN A 68 -3.71 9.50 5.40
C GLN A 68 -2.72 9.69 4.25
N LEU A 69 -2.60 8.75 3.30
CA LEU A 69 -1.56 8.77 2.26
C LEU A 69 -1.50 10.10 1.51
N SER A 70 -2.63 10.58 0.98
CA SER A 70 -2.68 11.84 0.22
C SER A 70 -2.17 13.04 1.02
N GLN A 71 -2.40 13.06 2.33
CA GLN A 71 -1.93 14.12 3.20
C GLN A 71 -0.44 13.95 3.54
N LEU A 72 -0.01 12.73 3.85
CA LEU A 72 1.39 12.43 4.13
C LEU A 72 2.29 12.75 2.95
N VAL A 73 1.85 12.44 1.72
CA VAL A 73 2.56 12.80 0.48
C VAL A 73 2.71 14.32 0.34
N LYS A 74 1.66 15.10 0.64
CA LYS A 74 1.72 16.57 0.59
C LYS A 74 2.67 17.15 1.64
N LEU A 75 2.72 16.57 2.81
CA LEU A 75 3.56 17.03 3.92
C LEU A 75 5.05 16.75 3.69
N LYS A 76 5.40 15.69 2.96
CA LYS A 76 6.79 15.29 2.66
C LYS A 76 7.69 15.09 3.89
N LEU A 77 7.08 14.86 5.05
CA LEU A 77 7.77 14.62 6.31
C LEU A 77 8.10 13.12 6.47
N PRO A 78 9.14 12.78 7.23
CA PRO A 78 9.36 11.41 7.67
C PRO A 78 8.17 10.88 8.48
N VAL A 79 7.81 9.62 8.25
CA VAL A 79 6.69 8.96 8.92
C VAL A 79 7.17 7.67 9.58
N LEU A 80 6.83 7.50 10.85
CA LEU A 80 7.00 6.24 11.58
C LEU A 80 5.64 5.60 11.81
N ILE A 81 5.48 4.36 11.38
CA ILE A 81 4.28 3.57 11.68
C ILE A 81 4.43 2.89 13.04
N VAL A 82 3.40 3.03 13.87
CA VAL A 82 3.24 2.25 15.11
C VAL A 82 2.08 1.27 14.89
N PRO A 83 2.37 -0.03 14.63
CA PRO A 83 1.38 -1.00 14.22
C PRO A 83 0.36 -1.29 15.33
N ALA A 84 -0.90 -0.99 15.08
CA ALA A 84 -2.02 -1.22 15.99
C ALA A 84 -3.25 -1.85 15.29
N GLY A 85 -3.13 -2.22 14.02
CA GLY A 85 -4.15 -2.90 13.24
C GLY A 85 -4.09 -4.42 13.38
N SER A 86 -5.02 -5.10 12.70
CA SER A 86 -5.07 -6.57 12.64
C SER A 86 -4.13 -7.16 11.58
N GLY A 87 -3.96 -6.46 10.44
CA GLY A 87 -3.11 -6.87 9.33
C GLY A 87 -1.68 -6.36 9.51
N ASN A 88 -1.50 -5.05 9.43
CA ASN A 88 -0.22 -4.34 9.47
C ASN A 88 0.76 -4.86 8.41
N ASP A 89 0.24 -5.17 7.21
CA ASP A 89 1.05 -5.73 6.11
C ASP A 89 2.09 -4.72 5.65
N PHE A 90 1.71 -3.46 5.51
CA PHE A 90 2.63 -2.40 5.13
C PHE A 90 3.71 -2.14 6.19
N ALA A 91 3.36 -2.09 7.47
CA ALA A 91 4.34 -1.96 8.54
C ALA A 91 5.35 -3.13 8.53
N ARG A 92 4.88 -4.35 8.28
CA ARG A 92 5.75 -5.53 8.13
C ARG A 92 6.70 -5.43 6.93
N ALA A 93 6.25 -4.87 5.82
CA ALA A 93 7.09 -4.63 4.65
C ALA A 93 8.24 -3.66 4.97
N LEU A 94 8.03 -2.69 5.88
CA LEU A 94 9.06 -1.79 6.40
C LEU A 94 9.94 -2.41 7.52
N GLY A 95 9.76 -3.70 7.83
CA GLY A 95 10.48 -4.37 8.93
C GLY A 95 9.86 -4.16 10.31
N ILE A 96 8.81 -3.34 10.43
CA ILE A 96 8.17 -2.98 11.70
C ILE A 96 7.02 -3.95 11.99
N ARG A 97 7.24 -4.93 12.84
CA ARG A 97 6.27 -5.98 13.16
C ARG A 97 5.49 -5.72 14.45
N ARG A 98 6.09 -5.01 15.39
CA ARG A 98 5.54 -4.75 16.74
C ARG A 98 5.90 -3.34 17.18
N VAL A 99 5.20 -2.82 18.17
CA VAL A 99 5.46 -1.49 18.77
C VAL A 99 6.92 -1.33 19.22
N ARG A 100 7.55 -2.39 19.75
CA ARG A 100 8.98 -2.36 20.13
C ARG A 100 9.91 -2.06 18.94
N ASP A 101 9.53 -2.49 17.74
CA ASP A 101 10.32 -2.24 16.52
C ASP A 101 10.20 -0.76 16.15
N SER A 102 9.00 -0.18 16.27
CA SER A 102 8.79 1.27 16.12
C SER A 102 9.58 2.08 17.15
N LEU A 103 9.64 1.61 18.40
CA LEU A 103 10.47 2.27 19.43
C LEU A 103 11.96 2.20 19.09
N ALA A 104 12.44 1.11 18.54
CA ALA A 104 13.83 0.99 18.08
C ALA A 104 14.11 1.95 16.92
N ALA A 105 13.23 1.97 15.91
CA ALA A 105 13.33 2.91 14.78
C ALA A 105 13.27 4.37 15.24
N TRP A 106 12.39 4.70 16.19
CA TRP A 106 12.29 6.02 16.79
C TRP A 106 13.57 6.48 17.48
N ARG A 107 14.16 5.62 18.32
CA ARG A 107 15.44 5.91 18.99
C ARG A 107 16.56 6.13 17.99
N ARG A 108 16.68 5.24 16.99
CA ARG A 108 17.69 5.37 15.93
C ARG A 108 17.54 6.68 15.16
N PHE A 109 16.28 7.09 14.85
CA PHE A 109 16.01 8.37 14.19
C PHE A 109 16.43 9.56 15.03
N LYS A 110 16.14 9.57 16.34
CA LYS A 110 16.58 10.64 17.25
C LYS A 110 18.10 10.73 17.33
N ASP A 111 18.76 9.59 17.39
CA ASP A 111 20.22 9.54 17.63
C ASP A 111 21.02 9.83 16.35
N ARG A 112 20.58 9.36 15.20
CA ARG A 112 21.39 9.34 13.97
C ARG A 112 20.71 9.86 12.73
N GLN A 113 19.39 9.83 12.65
CA GLN A 113 18.56 10.16 11.49
C GLN A 113 18.94 9.39 10.19
N ASP A 114 19.52 8.21 10.31
CA ASP A 114 20.07 7.39 9.22
C ASP A 114 19.14 6.27 8.74
N ASN A 115 17.89 6.24 9.23
CA ASN A 115 16.91 5.20 8.93
C ASN A 115 15.64 5.71 8.25
N VAL A 116 15.77 6.81 7.49
CA VAL A 116 14.71 7.34 6.64
C VAL A 116 14.93 6.87 5.22
N CYS A 117 13.96 6.11 4.69
CA CYS A 117 13.97 5.63 3.31
C CYS A 117 12.84 6.30 2.53
N ALA A 118 13.14 6.76 1.31
CA ALA A 118 12.11 7.17 0.38
C ALA A 118 11.50 5.90 -0.25
N ILE A 119 10.17 5.83 -0.25
CA ILE A 119 9.44 4.72 -0.86
C ILE A 119 8.48 5.23 -1.92
N ASP A 120 8.18 4.36 -2.85
CA ASP A 120 7.22 4.58 -3.90
C ASP A 120 5.80 4.34 -3.39
N LEU A 121 4.83 4.93 -4.05
CA LEU A 121 3.41 4.65 -3.85
C LEU A 121 2.75 4.35 -5.18
N GLY A 122 1.82 3.41 -5.19
CA GLY A 122 0.93 3.25 -6.32
C GLY A 122 -0.09 4.39 -6.39
N ILE A 123 -0.50 4.74 -7.59
CA ILE A 123 -1.50 5.78 -7.88
C ILE A 123 -2.58 5.18 -8.77
N ILE A 124 -3.84 5.44 -8.46
CA ILE A 124 -4.99 5.07 -9.26
C ILE A 124 -5.72 6.34 -9.70
N THR A 125 -5.97 6.45 -11.00
CA THR A 125 -6.73 7.56 -11.61
C THR A 125 -7.87 6.97 -12.43
N PRO A 126 -9.14 7.27 -12.09
CA PRO A 126 -10.28 6.88 -12.92
C PRO A 126 -10.19 7.48 -14.32
N VAL A 127 -10.63 6.73 -15.34
CA VAL A 127 -10.61 7.19 -16.74
C VAL A 127 -12.03 7.14 -17.30
N SER A 128 -12.45 8.21 -18.01
CA SER A 128 -13.68 8.18 -18.80
C SER A 128 -13.38 7.59 -20.18
N LEU A 129 -14.25 6.69 -20.66
CA LEU A 129 -14.19 6.16 -22.03
C LEU A 129 -15.00 7.00 -23.04
N GLU A 130 -15.76 7.99 -22.59
CA GLU A 130 -16.55 8.83 -23.47
C GLU A 130 -15.58 9.73 -24.29
N ALA A 131 -15.63 9.56 -25.61
CA ALA A 131 -14.83 10.37 -26.53
C ALA A 131 -15.20 11.86 -26.40
N GLY A 132 -14.27 12.69 -25.91
CA GLY A 132 -14.47 14.12 -25.70
C GLY A 132 -14.97 14.52 -24.32
N ALA A 133 -15.28 13.58 -23.45
CA ALA A 133 -15.42 13.92 -22.04
C ALA A 133 -14.03 14.30 -21.49
N PRO A 134 -13.89 15.42 -20.77
CA PRO A 134 -12.68 15.65 -20.00
C PRO A 134 -12.49 14.39 -19.12
N SER A 135 -11.26 13.88 -19.04
CA SER A 135 -10.87 12.87 -18.05
C SER A 135 -11.60 13.23 -16.76
N ALA A 136 -12.36 12.27 -16.19
CA ALA A 136 -13.36 12.53 -15.15
C ALA A 136 -12.90 13.70 -14.26
N PRO A 137 -13.66 14.80 -14.23
CA PRO A 137 -13.14 16.02 -13.64
C PRO A 137 -13.02 15.79 -12.14
N ASP A 138 -11.89 16.15 -11.60
CA ASP A 138 -11.68 16.53 -10.21
C ASP A 138 -11.62 15.43 -9.13
N GLU A 139 -11.63 14.15 -9.43
CA GLU A 139 -11.19 13.19 -8.40
C GLU A 139 -9.66 13.17 -8.35
N PRO A 140 -9.06 13.61 -7.24
CA PRO A 140 -7.61 13.56 -7.10
C PRO A 140 -7.14 12.10 -7.16
N PRO A 141 -5.94 11.85 -7.73
CA PRO A 141 -5.40 10.51 -7.78
C PRO A 141 -5.37 9.89 -6.39
N GLN A 142 -5.80 8.65 -6.29
CA GLN A 142 -5.83 7.91 -5.04
C GLN A 142 -4.53 7.12 -4.88
N TYR A 143 -3.84 7.31 -3.76
CA TYR A 143 -2.61 6.60 -3.44
C TYR A 143 -2.90 5.27 -2.76
N PHE A 144 -2.02 4.30 -2.99
CA PHE A 144 -1.96 3.07 -2.19
C PHE A 144 -0.51 2.71 -1.87
N CYS A 145 -0.32 2.07 -0.74
CA CYS A 145 1.02 1.74 -0.27
C CYS A 145 1.38 0.26 -0.42
N SER A 146 0.39 -0.63 -0.47
CA SER A 146 0.63 -2.07 -0.54
C SER A 146 0.18 -2.67 -1.88
N VAL A 147 -1.09 -2.99 -2.02
CA VAL A 147 -1.61 -3.69 -3.20
C VAL A 147 -2.98 -3.13 -3.59
N ALA A 148 -3.15 -2.88 -4.88
CA ALA A 148 -4.46 -2.66 -5.48
C ALA A 148 -4.89 -3.91 -6.27
N GLY A 149 -6.20 -4.18 -6.35
CA GLY A 149 -6.69 -5.36 -7.04
C GLY A 149 -8.10 -5.21 -7.60
N ILE A 150 -8.37 -6.05 -8.60
CA ILE A 150 -9.69 -6.22 -9.23
C ILE A 150 -10.08 -7.69 -9.25
N GLY A 151 -11.37 -7.95 -9.39
CA GLY A 151 -11.90 -9.29 -9.52
C GLY A 151 -12.09 -9.99 -8.18
N LEU A 152 -11.58 -11.21 -8.05
CA LEU A 152 -11.75 -12.02 -6.84
C LEU A 152 -11.23 -11.28 -5.58
N ASP A 153 -10.13 -10.54 -5.71
CA ASP A 153 -9.56 -9.76 -4.59
C ASP A 153 -10.52 -8.65 -4.12
N ALA A 154 -11.10 -7.91 -5.06
CA ALA A 154 -12.09 -6.89 -4.77
C ALA A 154 -13.35 -7.51 -4.12
N GLU A 155 -13.83 -8.66 -4.60
CA GLU A 155 -14.97 -9.38 -4.04
C GLU A 155 -14.70 -9.88 -2.61
N VAL A 156 -13.51 -10.40 -2.34
CA VAL A 156 -13.08 -10.83 -1.00
C VAL A 156 -12.99 -9.62 -0.07
N SER A 157 -12.41 -8.51 -0.52
CA SER A 157 -12.32 -7.25 0.24
C SER A 157 -13.71 -6.71 0.57
N ARG A 158 -14.59 -6.64 -0.42
CA ARG A 158 -15.99 -6.22 -0.26
C ARG A 158 -16.76 -7.07 0.75
N ARG A 159 -16.57 -8.39 0.73
CA ARG A 159 -17.19 -9.32 1.69
C ARG A 159 -16.60 -9.18 3.08
N ALA A 160 -15.29 -9.05 3.18
CA ALA A 160 -14.60 -8.87 4.45
C ALA A 160 -15.05 -7.59 5.18
N HIS A 161 -15.35 -6.51 4.44
CA HIS A 161 -15.90 -5.27 5.03
C HIS A 161 -17.25 -5.46 5.71
N LYS A 162 -18.06 -6.42 5.25
CA LYS A 162 -19.37 -6.74 5.84
C LYS A 162 -19.27 -7.56 7.12
N LEU A 163 -18.10 -8.15 7.41
CA LEU A 163 -17.89 -8.94 8.61
C LEU A 163 -17.71 -8.07 9.85
N PRO A 164 -18.16 -8.53 11.02
CA PRO A 164 -17.87 -7.90 12.31
C PRO A 164 -16.36 -7.73 12.52
N ARG A 165 -15.93 -6.64 13.17
CA ARG A 165 -14.51 -6.31 13.39
C ARG A 165 -13.73 -7.44 14.04
N TRP A 166 -14.31 -8.15 15.03
CA TRP A 166 -13.65 -9.26 15.69
C TRP A 166 -13.35 -10.42 14.76
N LEU A 167 -14.26 -10.73 13.81
CA LEU A 167 -14.09 -11.81 12.86
C LEU A 167 -13.03 -11.46 11.81
N ARG A 168 -12.97 -10.20 11.36
CA ARG A 168 -11.91 -9.72 10.47
C ARG A 168 -10.51 -9.89 11.07
N ARG A 169 -10.38 -9.68 12.39
CA ARG A 169 -9.10 -9.84 13.12
C ARG A 169 -8.63 -11.29 13.22
N HIS A 170 -9.53 -12.27 13.10
CA HIS A 170 -9.26 -13.70 13.31
C HIS A 170 -9.38 -14.53 12.01
N GLY A 171 -8.96 -13.98 10.89
CA GLY A 171 -8.94 -14.72 9.62
C GLY A 171 -10.18 -14.54 8.75
N GLY A 172 -10.93 -13.46 8.92
CA GLY A 172 -12.13 -13.16 8.13
C GLY A 172 -11.91 -13.18 6.63
N TYR A 173 -10.71 -12.84 6.15
CA TYR A 173 -10.31 -12.98 4.75
C TYR A 173 -10.39 -14.44 4.27
N ALA A 174 -9.82 -15.38 5.03
CA ALA A 174 -9.85 -16.80 4.67
C ALA A 174 -11.28 -17.37 4.65
N LEU A 175 -12.14 -16.91 5.58
CA LEU A 175 -13.55 -17.32 5.63
C LEU A 175 -14.37 -16.81 4.43
N THR A 176 -14.05 -15.63 3.92
CA THR A 176 -14.76 -15.06 2.75
C THR A 176 -14.22 -15.60 1.43
N LEU A 177 -12.98 -16.03 1.39
CA LEU A 177 -12.32 -16.51 0.18
C LEU A 177 -12.90 -17.84 -0.32
N GLY A 178 -13.12 -18.83 0.55
CA GLY A 178 -13.62 -20.14 0.15
C GLY A 178 -14.89 -20.05 -0.70
N PRO A 179 -15.98 -19.47 -0.19
CA PRO A 179 -17.20 -19.28 -0.99
C PRO A 179 -17.01 -18.38 -2.22
N ALA A 180 -16.04 -17.45 -2.20
CA ALA A 180 -15.76 -16.58 -3.33
C ALA A 180 -15.12 -17.37 -4.49
N ILE A 181 -14.14 -18.24 -4.23
CA ILE A 181 -13.47 -19.06 -5.24
C ILE A 181 -14.46 -19.86 -6.09
N PHE A 182 -15.46 -20.49 -5.47
CA PHE A 182 -16.42 -21.34 -6.17
C PHE A 182 -17.57 -20.61 -6.85
N ARG A 183 -17.75 -19.32 -6.58
CA ARG A 183 -18.83 -18.49 -7.16
C ARG A 183 -18.35 -17.45 -8.14
N PHE A 184 -17.06 -17.18 -8.15
CA PHE A 184 -16.48 -16.14 -8.99
C PHE A 184 -16.24 -16.67 -10.41
N ALA A 185 -16.83 -16.03 -11.42
CA ALA A 185 -16.59 -16.34 -12.81
C ALA A 185 -15.48 -15.45 -13.38
N PRO A 186 -14.60 -15.98 -14.24
CA PRO A 186 -13.64 -15.17 -14.97
C PRO A 186 -14.35 -14.10 -15.80
N PHE A 187 -13.75 -12.92 -15.91
CA PHE A 187 -14.24 -11.79 -16.68
C PHE A 187 -13.15 -11.28 -17.64
N PRO A 188 -13.51 -10.74 -18.82
CA PRO A 188 -12.54 -10.20 -19.75
C PRO A 188 -11.88 -8.95 -19.15
N VAL A 189 -10.56 -8.97 -19.09
CA VAL A 189 -9.74 -7.80 -18.69
C VAL A 189 -8.77 -7.49 -19.79
N LYS A 190 -8.70 -6.23 -20.16
CA LYS A 190 -7.66 -5.71 -21.04
C LYS A 190 -6.71 -4.86 -20.22
N ILE A 191 -5.44 -5.29 -20.14
CA ILE A 191 -4.36 -4.56 -19.50
C ILE A 191 -3.43 -4.04 -20.57
N MET A 192 -3.22 -2.74 -20.57
CA MET A 192 -2.30 -2.04 -21.47
C MET A 192 -1.19 -1.41 -20.65
N ILE A 193 0.02 -1.44 -21.18
CA ILE A 193 1.20 -0.79 -20.57
C ILE A 193 1.56 0.42 -21.40
N ALA A 194 1.92 1.52 -20.75
CA ALA A 194 2.43 2.70 -21.43
C ALA A 194 3.85 2.42 -21.92
N GLY A 195 4.09 2.60 -23.22
CA GLY A 195 5.44 2.63 -23.80
C GLY A 195 6.11 4.00 -23.65
N ASP A 196 7.37 4.08 -24.07
CA ASP A 196 8.23 5.27 -23.93
C ASP A 196 7.66 6.55 -24.56
N GLU A 197 6.84 6.43 -25.59
CA GLU A 197 6.19 7.57 -26.27
C GLU A 197 4.76 7.84 -25.80
N GLY A 198 4.32 7.23 -24.69
CA GLY A 198 2.95 7.32 -24.20
C GLY A 198 1.94 6.50 -25.03
N ILE A 199 2.41 5.64 -25.93
CA ILE A 199 1.56 4.73 -26.73
C ILE A 199 1.21 3.53 -25.86
N TRP A 200 -0.07 3.22 -25.76
CA TRP A 200 -0.57 2.06 -25.01
C TRP A 200 -0.41 0.77 -25.81
N ALA A 201 0.37 -0.17 -25.30
CA ALA A 201 0.49 -1.53 -25.85
C ALA A 201 -0.34 -2.51 -25.04
N VAL A 202 -1.14 -3.33 -25.70
CA VAL A 202 -1.91 -4.39 -25.04
C VAL A 202 -0.95 -5.46 -24.53
N ARG A 203 -0.91 -5.64 -23.20
CA ARG A 203 -0.08 -6.67 -22.54
C ARG A 203 -0.86 -7.95 -22.30
N SER A 204 -2.13 -7.82 -21.92
CA SER A 204 -3.02 -8.95 -21.66
C SER A 204 -4.45 -8.59 -22.06
N HIS A 205 -5.14 -9.55 -22.69
CA HIS A 205 -6.58 -9.46 -22.98
C HIS A 205 -7.14 -10.87 -22.91
N GLN A 206 -7.44 -11.32 -21.70
CA GLN A 206 -7.90 -12.70 -21.46
C GLN A 206 -8.91 -12.75 -20.31
N PRO A 207 -9.72 -13.82 -20.25
CA PRO A 207 -10.53 -14.08 -19.08
C PRO A 207 -9.65 -14.15 -17.82
N THR A 208 -9.97 -13.33 -16.83
CA THR A 208 -9.16 -13.13 -15.63
C THR A 208 -10.02 -13.37 -14.40
N ILE A 209 -9.47 -14.00 -13.38
CA ILE A 209 -10.10 -14.14 -12.07
C ILE A 209 -9.66 -13.02 -11.15
N LEU A 210 -8.38 -12.65 -11.21
CA LEU A 210 -7.78 -11.63 -10.35
C LEU A 210 -6.65 -10.93 -11.09
N ALA A 211 -6.59 -9.61 -10.96
CA ALA A 211 -5.37 -8.85 -11.26
C ALA A 211 -5.00 -8.01 -10.04
N ALA A 212 -3.77 -8.18 -9.57
CA ALA A 212 -3.17 -7.45 -8.45
C ALA A 212 -2.03 -6.57 -8.94
N PHE A 213 -1.98 -5.35 -8.44
CA PHE A 213 -0.98 -4.32 -8.74
C PHE A 213 -0.26 -4.00 -7.43
N ALA A 214 0.94 -4.48 -7.28
CA ALA A 214 1.62 -4.55 -6.00
C ALA A 214 2.82 -3.61 -5.92
N ASN A 215 2.87 -2.81 -4.87
CA ASN A 215 4.01 -2.01 -4.44
C ASN A 215 4.78 -2.73 -3.31
N THR A 216 4.15 -3.71 -2.64
CA THR A 216 4.77 -4.55 -1.62
C THR A 216 4.61 -6.02 -1.94
N SER A 217 5.51 -6.84 -1.42
CA SER A 217 5.50 -8.29 -1.69
C SER A 217 4.33 -9.02 -1.03
N THR A 218 3.72 -8.46 0.00
CA THR A 218 2.68 -9.11 0.81
C THR A 218 1.48 -8.22 1.09
N TYR A 219 0.30 -8.83 1.17
CA TYR A 219 -0.94 -8.20 1.60
C TYR A 219 -1.89 -9.22 2.24
N GLY A 220 -3.03 -8.77 2.76
CA GLY A 220 -4.12 -9.63 3.23
C GLY A 220 -3.72 -10.62 4.31
N GLY A 221 -2.82 -10.23 5.23
CA GLY A 221 -2.35 -11.09 6.32
C GLY A 221 -1.13 -11.94 5.96
N GLY A 222 -0.31 -11.49 5.02
CA GLY A 222 0.96 -12.11 4.67
C GLY A 222 0.94 -12.98 3.42
N MET A 223 -0.09 -12.88 2.59
CA MET A 223 -0.11 -13.50 1.25
C MET A 223 0.92 -12.82 0.36
N LYS A 224 1.83 -13.59 -0.24
CA LYS A 224 2.87 -13.11 -1.14
C LYS A 224 2.38 -13.09 -2.58
N ILE A 225 1.43 -12.20 -2.89
CA ILE A 225 0.88 -12.11 -4.25
C ILE A 225 1.92 -11.65 -5.27
N ALA A 226 2.86 -10.82 -4.85
CA ALA A 226 3.95 -10.29 -5.66
C ALA A 226 5.29 -10.46 -4.92
N PRO A 227 5.82 -11.69 -4.81
CA PRO A 227 6.96 -11.99 -3.95
C PRO A 227 8.25 -11.23 -4.27
N HIS A 228 8.34 -10.63 -5.46
CA HIS A 228 9.50 -9.87 -5.93
C HIS A 228 9.33 -8.35 -5.81
N ALA A 229 8.14 -7.86 -5.42
CA ALA A 229 7.86 -6.44 -5.34
C ALA A 229 8.78 -5.74 -4.33
N GLN A 230 9.30 -4.59 -4.75
CA GLN A 230 10.15 -3.68 -3.98
C GLN A 230 9.48 -2.30 -3.94
N MET A 231 9.59 -1.62 -2.81
CA MET A 231 8.91 -0.33 -2.59
C MET A 231 9.70 0.89 -3.07
N ASP A 232 10.85 0.69 -3.73
CA ASP A 232 11.81 1.73 -4.05
C ASP A 232 12.49 1.56 -5.42
N ASP A 233 11.89 0.71 -6.30
CA ASP A 233 12.44 0.40 -7.62
C ASP A 233 11.74 1.13 -8.78
N GLY A 234 10.74 1.96 -8.48
CA GLY A 234 9.97 2.72 -9.47
C GLY A 234 8.98 1.89 -10.28
N HIS A 235 8.64 0.67 -9.84
CA HIS A 235 7.76 -0.24 -10.55
C HIS A 235 6.63 -0.77 -9.67
N LEU A 236 5.55 -1.17 -10.31
CA LEU A 236 4.54 -2.04 -9.71
C LEU A 236 4.70 -3.45 -10.27
N ASP A 237 4.66 -4.42 -9.39
CA ASP A 237 4.61 -5.83 -9.77
C ASP A 237 3.17 -6.25 -10.02
N VAL A 238 2.90 -6.74 -11.20
CA VAL A 238 1.54 -7.10 -11.65
C VAL A 238 1.41 -8.61 -11.67
N CYS A 239 0.44 -9.13 -10.91
CA CYS A 239 0.09 -10.54 -10.90
C CYS A 239 -1.32 -10.72 -11.46
N VAL A 240 -1.43 -11.37 -12.62
CA VAL A 240 -2.70 -11.66 -13.28
C VAL A 240 -2.95 -13.17 -13.21
N ILE A 241 -4.06 -13.55 -12.59
CA ILE A 241 -4.52 -14.95 -12.56
C ILE A 241 -5.62 -15.09 -13.61
N GLY A 242 -5.33 -15.81 -14.68
CA GLY A 242 -6.26 -16.09 -15.76
C GLY A 242 -7.39 -17.01 -15.37
N GLY A 243 -8.23 -17.37 -16.35
CA GLY A 243 -9.31 -18.34 -16.15
C GLY A 243 -8.76 -19.70 -15.73
N ILE A 244 -9.00 -20.08 -14.50
CA ILE A 244 -8.53 -21.34 -13.88
C ILE A 244 -9.73 -22.07 -13.27
N ASP A 245 -9.69 -23.40 -13.29
CA ASP A 245 -10.69 -24.22 -12.63
C ASP A 245 -10.76 -23.92 -11.12
N PRO A 246 -11.98 -23.82 -10.51
CA PRO A 246 -12.13 -23.47 -9.10
C PRO A 246 -11.42 -24.41 -8.12
N PHE A 247 -11.37 -25.72 -8.41
CA PHE A 247 -10.65 -26.67 -7.57
C PHE A 247 -9.13 -26.46 -7.67
N LYS A 248 -8.63 -26.21 -8.89
CA LYS A 248 -7.21 -25.88 -9.11
C LYS A 248 -6.87 -24.56 -8.41
N LEU A 249 -7.75 -23.56 -8.48
CA LEU A 249 -7.59 -22.28 -7.75
C LEU A 249 -7.54 -22.51 -6.23
N ALA A 250 -8.44 -23.32 -5.68
CA ALA A 250 -8.44 -23.66 -4.26
C ALA A 250 -7.15 -24.36 -3.81
N CYS A 251 -6.63 -25.30 -4.64
CA CYS A 251 -5.35 -25.96 -4.39
C CYS A 251 -4.14 -25.01 -4.54
N MET A 252 -4.22 -24.06 -5.47
CA MET A 252 -3.20 -23.04 -5.67
C MET A 252 -3.11 -22.07 -4.51
N PHE A 253 -4.24 -21.71 -3.90
CA PHE A 253 -4.31 -20.63 -2.93
C PHE A 253 -3.29 -20.73 -1.77
N PRO A 254 -3.07 -21.89 -1.11
CA PRO A 254 -2.03 -22.03 -0.09
C PRO A 254 -0.61 -21.70 -0.59
N THR A 255 -0.35 -21.89 -1.89
CA THR A 255 0.97 -21.64 -2.47
C THR A 255 1.29 -20.15 -2.57
N VAL A 256 0.26 -19.26 -2.52
CA VAL A 256 0.42 -17.81 -2.51
C VAL A 256 1.20 -17.35 -1.28
N TYR A 257 0.99 -17.98 -0.12
CA TYR A 257 1.74 -17.64 1.10
C TYR A 257 3.26 -17.88 0.98
N PHE A 258 3.64 -18.75 0.03
CA PHE A 258 5.05 -19.08 -0.23
C PHE A 258 5.59 -18.47 -1.53
N GLY A 259 4.78 -17.71 -2.25
CA GLY A 259 5.13 -17.14 -3.56
C GLY A 259 5.28 -18.20 -4.68
N ARG A 260 4.82 -19.42 -4.46
CA ARG A 260 4.98 -20.54 -5.44
C ARG A 260 3.92 -20.55 -6.52
N HIS A 261 2.84 -19.79 -6.39
CA HIS A 261 1.78 -19.63 -7.39
C HIS A 261 2.30 -19.09 -8.72
N LEU A 262 3.41 -18.34 -8.74
CA LEU A 262 4.04 -17.83 -9.96
C LEU A 262 4.54 -18.93 -10.92
N ARG A 263 4.61 -20.19 -10.47
CA ARG A 263 5.00 -21.34 -11.29
C ARG A 263 3.82 -21.97 -12.02
N ILE A 264 2.62 -21.49 -11.83
CA ILE A 264 1.39 -22.01 -12.40
C ILE A 264 1.14 -21.31 -13.74
N GLY A 265 0.86 -22.08 -14.79
CA GLY A 265 0.80 -21.55 -16.17
C GLY A 265 -0.30 -20.51 -16.41
N GLU A 266 -1.34 -20.47 -15.56
CA GLU A 266 -2.41 -19.47 -15.62
C GLU A 266 -2.07 -18.16 -14.90
N VAL A 267 -0.88 -18.06 -14.33
CA VAL A 267 -0.39 -16.85 -13.65
C VAL A 267 0.60 -16.13 -14.56
N ASP A 268 0.26 -14.91 -14.96
CA ASP A 268 1.16 -13.98 -15.64
C ASP A 268 1.70 -12.97 -14.64
N TYR A 269 3.02 -12.78 -14.62
CA TYR A 269 3.69 -11.89 -13.68
C TYR A 269 4.70 -11.00 -14.41
N PHE A 270 4.58 -9.68 -14.23
CA PHE A 270 5.43 -8.70 -14.89
C PHE A 270 5.49 -7.40 -14.09
N GLN A 271 6.41 -6.51 -14.45
CA GLN A 271 6.52 -5.17 -13.87
C GLN A 271 6.03 -4.10 -14.84
N ALA A 272 5.49 -3.02 -14.28
CA ALA A 272 5.07 -1.85 -15.06
C ALA A 272 5.19 -0.57 -14.22
N THR A 273 5.53 0.54 -14.88
CA THR A 273 5.54 1.88 -14.26
C THR A 273 4.18 2.56 -14.37
N ARG A 274 3.46 2.28 -15.45
CA ARG A 274 2.12 2.81 -15.73
C ARG A 274 1.35 1.84 -16.62
N LEU A 275 0.12 1.56 -16.23
CA LEU A 275 -0.78 0.67 -16.94
C LEU A 275 -2.21 1.21 -16.95
N ARG A 276 -3.02 0.74 -17.89
CA ARG A 276 -4.45 1.02 -17.98
C ARG A 276 -5.21 -0.30 -17.94
N VAL A 277 -6.25 -0.34 -17.14
CA VAL A 277 -7.13 -1.50 -17.00
C VAL A 277 -8.50 -1.14 -17.54
N GLU A 278 -8.96 -1.93 -18.50
CA GLU A 278 -10.30 -1.81 -19.11
C GLU A 278 -11.05 -3.13 -18.95
N THR A 279 -12.36 -3.04 -18.73
CA THR A 279 -13.28 -4.18 -18.63
C THR A 279 -14.57 -3.87 -19.36
N GLU A 280 -15.27 -4.88 -19.87
CA GLU A 280 -16.56 -4.69 -20.57
C GLU A 280 -17.63 -4.08 -19.65
N ALA A 281 -17.72 -4.57 -18.42
CA ALA A 281 -18.55 -3.99 -17.38
C ALA A 281 -17.68 -3.37 -16.30
N PRO A 282 -18.03 -2.18 -15.74
CA PRO A 282 -17.23 -1.53 -14.70
C PRO A 282 -17.06 -2.41 -13.47
N LEU A 283 -15.82 -2.75 -13.12
CA LEU A 283 -15.46 -3.53 -11.94
C LEU A 283 -14.87 -2.64 -10.85
N GLU A 284 -15.17 -2.98 -9.61
CA GLU A 284 -14.63 -2.27 -8.46
C GLU A 284 -13.13 -2.53 -8.29
N ILE A 285 -12.39 -1.46 -8.02
CA ILE A 285 -10.96 -1.49 -7.66
C ILE A 285 -10.86 -1.23 -6.17
N TYR A 286 -10.20 -2.12 -5.47
CA TYR A 286 -9.84 -1.96 -4.06
C TYR A 286 -8.32 -1.78 -3.95
N ALA A 287 -7.88 -0.92 -3.05
CA ALA A 287 -6.47 -0.73 -2.74
C ALA A 287 -6.27 -0.66 -1.22
N ASP A 288 -5.27 -1.38 -0.72
CA ASP A 288 -5.01 -1.53 0.72
C ASP A 288 -6.24 -2.00 1.52
N GLY A 289 -7.16 -2.69 0.83
CA GLY A 289 -8.42 -3.17 1.38
C GLY A 289 -9.58 -2.16 1.37
N GLU A 290 -9.40 -0.93 0.91
CA GLU A 290 -10.44 0.10 0.81
C GLU A 290 -10.90 0.26 -0.65
N TYR A 291 -12.18 0.59 -0.86
CA TYR A 291 -12.71 0.89 -2.19
C TYR A 291 -12.10 2.18 -2.74
N VAL A 292 -11.71 2.17 -3.99
CA VAL A 292 -11.12 3.35 -4.66
C VAL A 292 -12.02 3.87 -5.77
N CYS A 293 -12.22 3.10 -6.82
CA CYS A 293 -13.02 3.50 -7.98
C CYS A 293 -13.49 2.26 -8.76
N ARG A 294 -13.98 2.47 -9.98
CA ARG A 294 -14.29 1.40 -10.93
C ARG A 294 -13.42 1.53 -12.19
N THR A 295 -13.25 0.40 -12.87
CA THR A 295 -12.67 0.38 -14.22
C THR A 295 -13.56 1.13 -15.20
N PRO A 296 -12.98 1.78 -16.25
CA PRO A 296 -11.57 1.82 -16.57
C PRO A 296 -10.77 2.76 -15.66
N ALA A 297 -9.51 2.39 -15.40
CA ALA A 297 -8.61 3.20 -14.59
C ALA A 297 -7.17 3.09 -15.08
N GLU A 298 -6.40 4.14 -14.87
CA GLU A 298 -4.96 4.11 -14.99
C GLU A 298 -4.35 3.86 -13.61
N ILE A 299 -3.35 2.98 -13.57
CA ILE A 299 -2.61 2.63 -12.37
C ILE A 299 -1.14 2.86 -12.68
N GLY A 300 -0.46 3.58 -11.82
CA GLY A 300 0.95 3.91 -11.98
C GLY A 300 1.70 3.93 -10.65
N VAL A 301 2.98 4.26 -10.73
CA VAL A 301 3.83 4.42 -9.56
C VAL A 301 4.32 5.86 -9.47
N GLN A 302 4.36 6.41 -8.26
CA GLN A 302 5.04 7.66 -7.95
C GLN A 302 6.28 7.35 -7.11
N GLY A 303 7.44 7.49 -7.74
CA GLY A 303 8.74 7.22 -7.12
C GLY A 303 9.03 8.17 -5.97
N GLY A 304 9.56 7.63 -4.87
CA GLY A 304 9.99 8.38 -3.71
C GLY A 304 8.91 9.24 -3.05
N ALA A 305 7.64 8.85 -3.18
CA ALA A 305 6.49 9.65 -2.80
C ALA A 305 6.37 9.88 -1.28
N LEU A 306 6.90 8.96 -0.48
CA LEU A 306 6.76 9.00 0.97
C LEU A 306 8.08 8.66 1.66
N LYS A 307 8.42 9.39 2.72
CA LYS A 307 9.60 9.12 3.54
C LYS A 307 9.19 8.28 4.75
N MET A 308 9.73 7.08 4.88
CA MET A 308 9.37 6.15 5.95
C MET A 308 10.57 5.82 6.83
N LEU A 309 10.34 5.73 8.14
CA LEU A 309 11.32 5.16 9.04
C LEU A 309 11.29 3.63 8.93
N THR A 310 12.48 3.05 8.85
CA THR A 310 12.72 1.61 8.87
C THR A 310 13.54 1.22 10.10
N LEU A 311 13.65 -0.09 10.36
CA LEU A 311 14.51 -0.63 11.44
C LEU A 311 15.98 -0.46 11.14
#